data_c6349280dbff7d070da2aef442b408fe
#
_entry.id   c6349280dbff7d070da2aef442b408fe
#
_cell.length_a   1.000
_cell.length_b   1.000
_cell.length_c   1.000
_cell.angle_alpha   90.00
_cell.angle_beta   90.00
_cell.angle_gamma   90.00
#
_symmetry.space_group_name_H-M   'P 1'
#
loop_
_entity.id
_entity.type
_entity.pdbx_description
1 polymer ?
#
loop_
_entity_poly.entity_id
_entity_poly.type
_entity_poly.pdbx_seq_one_letter_code
_entity_poly.pdbx_strand_id
1 'polypeptide(L)'
;MNKVVLITGASRGIGAATARLAAERGYAACVNYQQNVSAAETVVREIKAAGGIANKIRADVGVESEVVQMFQQIDKTFGSLTALVNCAGLVEKQIRIEEINAARLHRTFSTNVTGSFLCAREAIHRMSTKRGGIGGAIVNVSSMAAVLGSPGEYVDYAAAKAAIDAMTIGLAKEVADEGIRVNGVRPGLIYTEFHAGGGDPTRVDRLKETVPMKRGGQPIEVAQAILWLLSDEASYCTGTILNVSGGR
;
A
#
# COMPACT_ATOMS: atom_id res chain seq x y z
N MET A 1 16.79 5.46 -17.39
CA MET A 1 16.74 5.78 -15.94
C MET A 1 16.16 4.57 -15.24
N ASN A 2 16.69 4.21 -14.07
CA ASN A 2 16.12 3.11 -13.28
C ASN A 2 14.73 3.53 -12.77
N LYS A 3 13.71 2.67 -12.93
CA LYS A 3 12.40 2.88 -12.32
C LYS A 3 12.56 2.71 -10.80
N VAL A 4 12.16 3.71 -10.00
CA VAL A 4 12.25 3.68 -8.53
C VAL A 4 10.86 3.59 -7.94
N VAL A 5 10.62 2.62 -7.06
CA VAL A 5 9.34 2.46 -6.37
C VAL A 5 9.50 2.51 -4.85
N LEU A 6 8.69 3.33 -4.20
CA LEU A 6 8.50 3.28 -2.75
C LEU A 6 7.29 2.40 -2.44
N ILE A 7 7.47 1.41 -1.58
CA ILE A 7 6.39 0.60 -1.03
C ILE A 7 6.32 0.82 0.48
N THR A 8 5.26 1.43 0.97
CA THR A 8 5.08 1.63 2.41
C THR A 8 4.58 0.34 3.07
N GLY A 9 5.02 0.07 4.30
CA GLY A 9 4.67 -1.17 5.00
C GLY A 9 5.20 -2.44 4.33
N ALA A 10 6.38 -2.38 3.69
CA ALA A 10 6.91 -3.43 2.82
C ALA A 10 7.72 -4.52 3.53
N SER A 11 7.74 -4.55 4.86
CA SER A 11 8.50 -5.58 5.62
C SER A 11 7.82 -6.95 5.64
N ARG A 12 6.53 -7.06 5.30
CA ARG A 12 5.75 -8.32 5.33
C ARG A 12 4.55 -8.28 4.39
N GLY A 13 3.86 -9.41 4.25
CA GLY A 13 2.57 -9.54 3.56
C GLY A 13 2.58 -9.02 2.12
N ILE A 14 1.53 -8.29 1.75
CA ILE A 14 1.35 -7.73 0.40
C ILE A 14 2.51 -6.79 0.03
N GLY A 15 2.93 -5.92 0.95
CA GLY A 15 4.02 -4.98 0.69
C GLY A 15 5.35 -5.67 0.37
N ALA A 16 5.71 -6.73 1.11
CA ALA A 16 6.92 -7.50 0.85
C ALA A 16 6.85 -8.27 -0.48
N ALA A 17 5.70 -8.88 -0.79
CA ALA A 17 5.48 -9.54 -2.08
C ALA A 17 5.58 -8.53 -3.24
N THR A 18 5.01 -7.34 -3.06
CA THR A 18 5.10 -6.25 -4.04
C THR A 18 6.55 -5.78 -4.24
N ALA A 19 7.34 -5.66 -3.17
CA ALA A 19 8.74 -5.23 -3.26
C ALA A 19 9.60 -6.23 -4.04
N ARG A 20 9.43 -7.54 -3.77
CA ARG A 20 10.15 -8.60 -4.51
C ARG A 20 9.78 -8.59 -5.99
N LEU A 21 8.49 -8.60 -6.30
CA LEU A 21 8.01 -8.61 -7.68
C LEU A 21 8.38 -7.32 -8.43
N ALA A 22 8.39 -6.16 -7.76
CA ALA A 22 8.84 -4.91 -8.35
C ALA A 22 10.32 -4.97 -8.76
N ALA A 23 11.18 -5.52 -7.88
CA ALA A 23 12.59 -5.68 -8.18
C ALA A 23 12.82 -6.67 -9.34
N GLU A 24 12.09 -7.78 -9.42
CA GLU A 24 12.11 -8.72 -10.55
C GLU A 24 11.71 -8.03 -11.87
N ARG A 25 10.84 -7.01 -11.81
CA ARG A 25 10.43 -6.20 -12.97
C ARG A 25 11.32 -4.98 -13.22
N GLY A 26 12.50 -4.93 -12.60
CA GLY A 26 13.53 -3.92 -12.85
C GLY A 26 13.36 -2.60 -12.09
N TYR A 27 12.49 -2.55 -11.06
CA TYR A 27 12.45 -1.39 -10.16
C TYR A 27 13.54 -1.47 -9.11
N ALA A 28 14.15 -0.33 -8.78
CA ALA A 28 14.84 -0.16 -7.51
C ALA A 28 13.79 0.00 -6.39
N ALA A 29 13.71 -0.97 -5.48
CA ALA A 29 12.67 -1.05 -4.47
C ALA A 29 13.08 -0.39 -3.15
N CYS A 30 12.34 0.62 -2.72
CA CYS A 30 12.45 1.24 -1.40
C CYS A 30 11.48 0.55 -0.44
N VAL A 31 12.00 -0.29 0.44
CA VAL A 31 11.24 -1.08 1.42
C VAL A 31 11.04 -0.25 2.68
N ASN A 32 9.90 0.44 2.80
CA ASN A 32 9.59 1.16 4.04
C ASN A 32 9.07 0.20 5.13
N TYR A 33 9.50 0.46 6.35
CA TYR A 33 9.05 -0.21 7.57
C TYR A 33 9.01 0.77 8.74
N GLN A 34 8.22 0.46 9.78
CA GLN A 34 8.14 1.27 11.00
C GLN A 34 8.95 0.64 12.14
N GLN A 35 8.69 -0.62 12.49
CA GLN A 35 9.22 -1.26 13.70
C GLN A 35 10.12 -2.46 13.40
N ASN A 36 9.72 -3.36 12.52
CA ASN A 36 10.40 -4.63 12.30
C ASN A 36 11.55 -4.51 11.29
N VAL A 37 12.72 -4.09 11.78
CA VAL A 37 13.94 -3.94 10.98
C VAL A 37 14.40 -5.27 10.38
N SER A 38 14.36 -6.36 11.16
CA SER A 38 14.83 -7.68 10.73
C SER A 38 13.98 -8.22 9.55
N ALA A 39 12.67 -8.04 9.59
CA ALA A 39 11.81 -8.42 8.49
C ALA A 39 12.10 -7.60 7.21
N ALA A 40 12.31 -6.29 7.35
CA ALA A 40 12.69 -5.44 6.21
C ALA A 40 14.07 -5.82 5.63
N GLU A 41 15.04 -6.15 6.50
CA GLU A 41 16.35 -6.65 6.08
C GLU A 41 16.26 -7.95 5.30
N THR A 42 15.39 -8.85 5.73
CA THR A 42 15.15 -10.11 5.03
C THR A 42 14.64 -9.86 3.62
N VAL A 43 13.62 -9.00 3.44
CA VAL A 43 13.10 -8.64 2.12
C VAL A 43 14.21 -8.04 1.23
N VAL A 44 14.98 -7.09 1.76
CA VAL A 44 16.09 -6.47 1.01
C VAL A 44 17.18 -7.47 0.62
N ARG A 45 17.54 -8.38 1.54
CA ARG A 45 18.54 -9.42 1.29
C ARG A 45 18.08 -10.39 0.18
N GLU A 46 16.82 -10.81 0.21
CA GLU A 46 16.25 -11.70 -0.81
C GLU A 46 16.23 -11.03 -2.19
N ILE A 47 15.81 -9.77 -2.27
CA ILE A 47 15.84 -8.99 -3.52
C ILE A 47 17.27 -8.89 -4.07
N LYS A 48 18.25 -8.56 -3.22
CA LYS A 48 19.66 -8.47 -3.64
C LYS A 48 20.23 -9.81 -4.05
N ALA A 49 19.90 -10.89 -3.36
CA ALA A 49 20.31 -12.24 -3.71
C ALA A 49 19.76 -12.69 -5.07
N ALA A 50 18.58 -12.19 -5.47
CA ALA A 50 18.00 -12.39 -6.80
C ALA A 50 18.55 -11.42 -7.88
N GLY A 51 19.58 -10.60 -7.55
CA GLY A 51 20.18 -9.64 -8.49
C GLY A 51 19.44 -8.30 -8.60
N GLY A 52 18.36 -8.08 -7.80
CA GLY A 52 17.63 -6.84 -7.79
C GLY A 52 18.26 -5.73 -6.93
N ILE A 53 17.72 -4.53 -7.05
CA ILE A 53 18.17 -3.35 -6.29
C ILE A 53 17.12 -3.03 -5.23
N ALA A 54 17.51 -3.00 -3.95
CA ALA A 54 16.63 -2.61 -2.87
C ALA A 54 17.39 -1.96 -1.70
N ASN A 55 16.69 -1.08 -0.98
CA ASN A 55 17.13 -0.57 0.31
C ASN A 55 15.93 -0.48 1.27
N LYS A 56 16.19 -0.63 2.57
CA LYS A 56 15.21 -0.42 3.62
C LYS A 56 15.24 1.02 4.12
N ILE A 57 14.07 1.59 4.43
CA ILE A 57 13.95 2.94 4.98
C ILE A 57 12.95 2.91 6.14
N ARG A 58 13.40 3.29 7.33
CA ARG A 58 12.53 3.41 8.49
C ARG A 58 11.76 4.72 8.43
N ALA A 59 10.42 4.67 8.52
CA ALA A 59 9.57 5.83 8.76
C ALA A 59 8.19 5.37 9.26
N ASP A 60 7.63 6.09 10.20
CA ASP A 60 6.20 6.07 10.50
C ASP A 60 5.49 6.99 9.49
N VAL A 61 4.67 6.40 8.61
CA VAL A 61 3.93 7.17 7.61
C VAL A 61 2.91 8.13 8.22
N GLY A 62 2.46 7.89 9.45
CA GLY A 62 1.58 8.78 10.20
C GLY A 62 2.27 10.04 10.74
N VAL A 63 3.60 10.15 10.63
CA VAL A 63 4.41 11.26 11.12
C VAL A 63 4.98 12.04 9.94
N GLU A 64 4.48 13.25 9.70
CA GLU A 64 4.82 14.06 8.53
C GLU A 64 6.33 14.28 8.36
N SER A 65 7.05 14.62 9.43
CA SER A 65 8.49 14.85 9.38
C SER A 65 9.27 13.58 8.98
N GLU A 66 8.84 12.39 9.41
CA GLU A 66 9.47 11.12 9.02
C GLU A 66 9.18 10.79 7.56
N VAL A 67 7.98 11.10 7.05
CA VAL A 67 7.64 10.96 5.63
C VAL A 67 8.54 11.84 4.77
N VAL A 68 8.66 13.13 5.09
CA VAL A 68 9.54 14.06 4.35
C VAL A 68 10.98 13.55 4.33
N GLN A 69 11.53 13.13 5.48
CA GLN A 69 12.89 12.57 5.59
C GLN A 69 13.06 11.29 4.77
N MET A 70 12.06 10.40 4.78
CA MET A 70 12.07 9.17 3.97
C MET A 70 12.20 9.49 2.49
N PHE A 71 11.43 10.43 1.96
CA PHE A 71 11.51 10.82 0.55
C PHE A 71 12.84 11.51 0.21
N GLN A 72 13.37 12.37 1.08
CA GLN A 72 14.71 12.95 0.91
C GLN A 72 15.82 11.89 0.87
N GLN A 73 15.69 10.81 1.67
CA GLN A 73 16.62 9.69 1.64
C GLN A 73 16.52 8.90 0.34
N ILE A 74 15.30 8.72 -0.21
CA ILE A 74 15.09 8.08 -1.52
C ILE A 74 15.78 8.88 -2.61
N ASP A 75 15.60 10.21 -2.64
CA ASP A 75 16.22 11.11 -3.62
C ASP A 75 17.74 10.96 -3.63
N LYS A 76 18.35 10.90 -2.44
CA LYS A 76 19.81 10.74 -2.29
C LYS A 76 20.31 9.36 -2.70
N THR A 77 19.51 8.30 -2.48
CA THR A 77 19.94 6.92 -2.67
C THR A 77 19.70 6.41 -4.09
N PHE A 78 18.56 6.76 -4.67
CA PHE A 78 18.09 6.18 -5.93
C PHE A 78 17.78 7.22 -7.01
N GLY A 79 17.72 8.51 -6.65
CA GLY A 79 17.27 9.58 -7.54
C GLY A 79 15.75 9.69 -7.60
N SER A 80 15.24 10.10 -8.75
CA SER A 80 13.81 10.45 -8.90
C SER A 80 12.88 9.24 -8.72
N LEU A 81 11.91 9.38 -7.82
CA LEU A 81 10.82 8.43 -7.65
C LEU A 81 9.93 8.38 -8.90
N THR A 82 9.56 7.19 -9.35
CA THR A 82 8.66 6.98 -10.48
C THR A 82 7.38 6.21 -10.12
N ALA A 83 7.34 5.59 -8.95
CA ALA A 83 6.19 4.85 -8.47
C ALA A 83 6.04 4.88 -6.94
N LEU A 84 4.79 4.93 -6.47
CA LEU A 84 4.44 4.82 -5.06
C LEU A 84 3.39 3.72 -4.86
N VAL A 85 3.60 2.86 -3.88
CA VAL A 85 2.57 1.92 -3.39
C VAL A 85 2.27 2.26 -1.91
N ASN A 86 1.12 2.85 -1.66
CA ASN A 86 0.62 3.07 -0.31
C ASN A 86 0.03 1.76 0.22
N CYS A 87 0.87 0.95 0.90
CA CYS A 87 0.50 -0.36 1.43
C CYS A 87 0.59 -0.43 2.97
N ALA A 88 1.17 0.56 3.63
CA ALA A 88 1.14 0.63 5.09
C ALA A 88 -0.30 0.63 5.60
N GLY A 89 -0.57 -0.17 6.60
CA GLY A 89 -1.91 -0.27 7.16
C GLY A 89 -1.88 -0.84 8.57
N LEU A 90 -2.85 -0.40 9.36
CA LEU A 90 -3.10 -0.83 10.73
C LEU A 90 -4.54 -1.33 10.84
N VAL A 91 -4.70 -2.51 11.44
CA VAL A 91 -5.97 -2.99 11.97
C VAL A 91 -5.78 -3.32 13.45
N GLU A 92 -6.71 -2.90 14.27
CA GLU A 92 -6.71 -3.23 15.70
C GLU A 92 -7.70 -4.37 15.98
N LYS A 93 -7.72 -4.87 17.22
CA LYS A 93 -8.60 -5.98 17.62
C LYS A 93 -10.06 -5.69 17.29
N GLN A 94 -10.78 -6.74 16.96
CA GLN A 94 -12.23 -6.68 16.69
C GLN A 94 -12.98 -6.16 17.92
N ILE A 95 -13.77 -5.10 17.73
CA ILE A 95 -14.67 -4.54 18.75
C ILE A 95 -15.87 -3.92 18.06
N ARG A 96 -16.96 -3.74 18.80
CA ARG A 96 -18.14 -3.01 18.34
C ARG A 96 -17.91 -1.49 18.44
N ILE A 97 -18.73 -0.72 17.71
CA ILE A 97 -18.56 0.73 17.60
C ILE A 97 -18.68 1.44 18.95
N GLU A 98 -19.52 0.96 19.85
CA GLU A 98 -19.72 1.53 21.18
C GLU A 98 -18.48 1.43 22.09
N GLU A 99 -17.51 0.57 21.74
CA GLU A 99 -16.26 0.38 22.47
C GLU A 99 -15.10 1.18 21.85
N ILE A 100 -15.29 1.77 20.67
CA ILE A 100 -14.25 2.52 19.96
C ILE A 100 -14.02 3.87 20.63
N ASN A 101 -12.81 4.12 21.12
CA ASN A 101 -12.42 5.40 21.68
C ASN A 101 -11.66 6.28 20.69
N ALA A 102 -11.54 7.59 20.99
CA ALA A 102 -10.86 8.55 20.12
C ALA A 102 -9.38 8.20 19.84
N ALA A 103 -8.66 7.63 20.82
CA ALA A 103 -7.26 7.27 20.64
C ALA A 103 -7.10 6.16 19.58
N ARG A 104 -8.00 5.17 19.54
CA ARG A 104 -8.03 4.14 18.50
C ARG A 104 -8.33 4.75 17.13
N LEU A 105 -9.32 5.64 17.04
CA LEU A 105 -9.63 6.34 15.79
C LEU A 105 -8.41 7.12 15.28
N HIS A 106 -7.73 7.87 16.15
CA HIS A 106 -6.53 8.61 15.77
C HIS A 106 -5.44 7.69 15.22
N ARG A 107 -5.13 6.56 15.87
CA ARG A 107 -4.11 5.61 15.36
C ARG A 107 -4.53 5.00 14.02
N THR A 108 -5.78 4.55 13.92
CA THR A 108 -6.31 3.95 12.69
C THR A 108 -6.25 4.92 11.51
N PHE A 109 -6.71 6.16 11.69
CA PHE A 109 -6.72 7.16 10.63
C PHE A 109 -5.32 7.73 10.35
N SER A 110 -4.47 7.91 11.35
CA SER A 110 -3.09 8.38 11.17
C SER A 110 -2.33 7.47 10.20
N THR A 111 -2.31 6.16 10.44
CA THR A 111 -1.57 5.23 9.58
C THR A 111 -2.27 5.00 8.24
N ASN A 112 -3.60 4.67 8.26
CA ASN A 112 -4.29 4.21 7.06
C ASN A 112 -4.68 5.35 6.11
N VAL A 113 -4.92 6.55 6.62
CA VAL A 113 -5.40 7.70 5.83
C VAL A 113 -4.32 8.78 5.73
N THR A 114 -3.99 9.44 6.85
CA THR A 114 -3.04 10.56 6.85
C THR A 114 -1.72 10.18 6.20
N GLY A 115 -1.16 9.02 6.55
CA GLY A 115 0.08 8.53 5.97
C GLY A 115 0.03 8.36 4.45
N SER A 116 -1.10 7.87 3.91
CA SER A 116 -1.28 7.73 2.46
C SER A 116 -1.32 9.10 1.76
N PHE A 117 -2.00 10.09 2.35
CA PHE A 117 -2.02 11.47 1.84
C PHE A 117 -0.63 12.10 1.85
N LEU A 118 0.10 11.98 2.96
CA LEU A 118 1.45 12.53 3.09
C LEU A 118 2.41 11.91 2.07
N CYS A 119 2.38 10.58 1.93
CA CYS A 119 3.21 9.90 0.93
C CYS A 119 2.85 10.27 -0.50
N ALA A 120 1.54 10.39 -0.82
CA ALA A 120 1.11 10.82 -2.14
C ALA A 120 1.54 12.25 -2.45
N ARG A 121 1.42 13.18 -1.50
CA ARG A 121 1.91 14.57 -1.63
C ARG A 121 3.40 14.61 -1.99
N GLU A 122 4.22 13.89 -1.24
CA GLU A 122 5.66 13.86 -1.48
C GLU A 122 6.03 13.18 -2.82
N ALA A 123 5.26 12.16 -3.23
CA ALA A 123 5.43 11.52 -4.51
C ALA A 123 5.08 12.47 -5.67
N ILE A 124 3.97 13.19 -5.57
CA ILE A 124 3.55 14.18 -6.58
C ILE A 124 4.58 15.29 -6.74
N HIS A 125 5.16 15.80 -5.64
CA HIS A 125 6.22 16.80 -5.69
C HIS A 125 7.41 16.38 -6.56
N ARG A 126 7.68 15.07 -6.70
CA ARG A 126 8.81 14.49 -7.44
C ARG A 126 8.43 14.01 -8.83
N MET A 127 7.21 13.51 -9.00
CA MET A 127 6.76 12.89 -10.25
C MET A 127 6.11 13.86 -11.22
N SER A 128 5.46 14.92 -10.72
CA SER A 128 4.69 15.85 -11.53
C SER A 128 5.52 16.51 -12.64
N THR A 129 5.06 16.38 -13.89
CA THR A 129 5.69 17.06 -15.04
C THR A 129 5.64 18.58 -14.92
N LYS A 130 4.63 19.13 -14.27
CA LYS A 130 4.53 20.56 -13.96
C LYS A 130 5.58 21.06 -12.96
N ARG A 131 6.25 20.14 -12.27
CA ARG A 131 7.32 20.42 -11.30
C ARG A 131 8.69 19.92 -11.76
N GLY A 132 8.82 19.55 -13.04
CA GLY A 132 10.07 19.05 -13.62
C GLY A 132 10.31 17.53 -13.42
N GLY A 133 9.32 16.81 -12.92
CA GLY A 133 9.33 15.34 -12.89
C GLY A 133 9.04 14.74 -14.25
N ILE A 134 9.06 13.42 -14.34
CA ILE A 134 8.87 12.66 -15.60
C ILE A 134 7.54 11.89 -15.64
N GLY A 135 6.63 12.19 -14.72
CA GLY A 135 5.41 11.43 -14.52
C GLY A 135 5.65 10.20 -13.64
N GLY A 136 4.62 9.34 -13.53
CA GLY A 136 4.70 8.12 -12.75
C GLY A 136 3.36 7.49 -12.42
N ALA A 137 3.36 6.57 -11.46
CA ALA A 137 2.14 5.92 -11.03
C ALA A 137 2.05 5.74 -9.50
N ILE A 138 0.86 5.91 -8.95
CA ILE A 138 0.53 5.67 -7.54
C ILE A 138 -0.51 4.56 -7.47
N VAL A 139 -0.27 3.56 -6.62
CA VAL A 139 -1.28 2.53 -6.29
C VAL A 139 -1.54 2.54 -4.80
N ASN A 140 -2.81 2.76 -4.44
CA ASN A 140 -3.28 2.75 -3.07
C ASN A 140 -3.86 1.38 -2.71
N VAL A 141 -3.38 0.76 -1.63
CA VAL A 141 -3.94 -0.50 -1.14
C VAL A 141 -5.08 -0.20 -0.17
N SER A 142 -6.29 -0.29 -0.69
CA SER A 142 -7.55 -0.21 0.05
C SER A 142 -7.89 -1.58 0.67
N SER A 143 -9.16 -1.95 0.71
CA SER A 143 -9.66 -3.25 1.21
C SER A 143 -11.11 -3.46 0.75
N MET A 144 -11.54 -4.72 0.63
CA MET A 144 -12.96 -5.04 0.53
C MET A 144 -13.77 -4.55 1.74
N ALA A 145 -13.14 -4.34 2.90
CA ALA A 145 -13.76 -3.71 4.06
C ALA A 145 -14.40 -2.35 3.74
N ALA A 146 -13.83 -1.57 2.79
CA ALA A 146 -14.34 -0.28 2.36
C ALA A 146 -15.79 -0.34 1.83
N VAL A 147 -16.18 -1.45 1.21
CA VAL A 147 -17.52 -1.66 0.64
C VAL A 147 -18.38 -2.58 1.50
N LEU A 148 -17.78 -3.46 2.30
CA LEU A 148 -18.48 -4.39 3.17
C LEU A 148 -18.79 -3.81 4.57
N GLY A 149 -18.11 -2.73 4.97
CA GLY A 149 -18.33 -2.02 6.23
C GLY A 149 -17.79 -2.71 7.49
N SER A 150 -17.43 -3.99 7.44
CA SER A 150 -16.91 -4.79 8.58
C SER A 150 -17.72 -4.65 9.88
N PRO A 151 -19.06 -4.88 9.85
CA PRO A 151 -19.92 -4.69 11.01
C PRO A 151 -19.53 -5.63 12.16
N GLY A 152 -19.48 -5.08 13.39
CA GLY A 152 -19.14 -5.83 14.60
C GLY A 152 -17.64 -6.22 14.71
N GLU A 153 -16.81 -5.81 13.78
CA GLU A 153 -15.38 -6.15 13.74
C GLU A 153 -14.50 -4.90 13.84
N TYR A 154 -14.42 -4.10 12.77
CA TYR A 154 -13.58 -2.90 12.70
C TYR A 154 -14.14 -1.89 11.69
N VAL A 155 -15.25 -1.26 12.07
CA VAL A 155 -15.93 -0.21 11.28
C VAL A 155 -15.02 0.98 11.04
N ASP A 156 -14.14 1.30 11.98
CA ASP A 156 -13.11 2.33 11.89
C ASP A 156 -12.09 2.07 10.75
N TYR A 157 -11.62 0.84 10.64
CA TYR A 157 -10.75 0.43 9.54
C TYR A 157 -11.48 0.47 8.18
N ALA A 158 -12.74 0.00 8.16
CA ALA A 158 -13.57 0.05 6.95
C ALA A 158 -13.76 1.50 6.46
N ALA A 159 -14.08 2.42 7.38
CA ALA A 159 -14.19 3.84 7.09
C ALA A 159 -12.86 4.44 6.58
N ALA A 160 -11.73 4.08 7.21
CA ALA A 160 -10.41 4.52 6.76
C ALA A 160 -10.10 4.03 5.33
N LYS A 161 -10.46 2.79 4.99
CA LYS A 161 -10.24 2.25 3.63
C LYS A 161 -11.20 2.83 2.59
N ALA A 162 -12.41 3.20 2.98
CA ALA A 162 -13.32 3.97 2.12
C ALA A 162 -12.77 5.40 1.84
N ALA A 163 -12.11 6.03 2.82
CA ALA A 163 -11.41 7.28 2.60
C ALA A 163 -10.28 7.15 1.57
N ILE A 164 -9.55 6.02 1.55
CA ILE A 164 -8.53 5.73 0.52
C ILE A 164 -9.16 5.56 -0.87
N ASP A 165 -10.33 4.97 -0.97
CA ASP A 165 -11.06 4.86 -2.24
C ASP A 165 -11.42 6.26 -2.78
N ALA A 166 -11.98 7.12 -1.94
CA ALA A 166 -12.31 8.50 -2.31
C ALA A 166 -11.05 9.31 -2.69
N MET A 167 -9.96 9.19 -1.92
CA MET A 167 -8.66 9.79 -2.22
C MET A 167 -8.16 9.34 -3.60
N THR A 168 -8.22 8.05 -3.90
CA THR A 168 -7.76 7.49 -5.18
C THR A 168 -8.48 8.13 -6.36
N ILE A 169 -9.82 8.22 -6.29
CA ILE A 169 -10.65 8.79 -7.35
C ILE A 169 -10.41 10.30 -7.52
N GLY A 170 -10.33 11.03 -6.40
CA GLY A 170 -10.12 12.48 -6.41
C GLY A 170 -8.73 12.84 -6.96
N LEU A 171 -7.70 12.21 -6.39
CA LEU A 171 -6.31 12.47 -6.76
C LEU A 171 -6.02 12.09 -8.21
N ALA A 172 -6.60 10.99 -8.71
CA ALA A 172 -6.45 10.59 -10.11
C ALA A 172 -6.87 11.69 -11.09
N LYS A 173 -7.97 12.40 -10.79
CA LYS A 173 -8.47 13.50 -11.61
C LYS A 173 -7.61 14.76 -11.47
N GLU A 174 -7.08 15.00 -10.29
CA GLU A 174 -6.29 16.19 -9.96
C GLU A 174 -4.93 16.20 -10.68
N VAL A 175 -4.26 15.03 -10.79
CA VAL A 175 -2.88 14.93 -11.29
C VAL A 175 -2.74 14.24 -12.65
N ALA A 176 -3.84 13.94 -13.34
CA ALA A 176 -3.82 13.23 -14.63
C ALA A 176 -3.04 14.01 -15.71
N ASP A 177 -3.22 15.32 -15.76
CA ASP A 177 -2.52 16.23 -16.70
C ASP A 177 -1.08 16.58 -16.28
N GLU A 178 -0.64 15.99 -15.14
CA GLU A 178 0.73 16.08 -14.64
C GLU A 178 1.56 14.81 -14.95
N GLY A 179 1.02 13.91 -15.80
CA GLY A 179 1.66 12.66 -16.18
C GLY A 179 1.64 11.60 -15.08
N ILE A 180 0.76 11.72 -14.07
CA ILE A 180 0.66 10.79 -12.94
C ILE A 180 -0.66 10.02 -13.00
N ARG A 181 -0.58 8.69 -13.00
CA ARG A 181 -1.75 7.82 -12.87
C ARG A 181 -1.93 7.41 -11.40
N VAL A 182 -3.15 7.44 -10.90
CA VAL A 182 -3.47 7.03 -9.54
C VAL A 182 -4.59 5.99 -9.56
N ASN A 183 -4.31 4.82 -9.03
CA ASN A 183 -5.27 3.71 -8.98
C ASN A 183 -5.27 3.06 -7.60
N GLY A 184 -6.21 2.17 -7.35
CA GLY A 184 -6.32 1.42 -6.12
C GLY A 184 -6.52 -0.07 -6.35
N VAL A 185 -6.24 -0.84 -5.31
CA VAL A 185 -6.64 -2.25 -5.22
C VAL A 185 -7.43 -2.45 -3.93
N ARG A 186 -8.47 -3.30 -3.96
CA ARG A 186 -9.18 -3.79 -2.77
C ARG A 186 -8.90 -5.28 -2.58
N PRO A 187 -7.91 -5.64 -1.76
CA PRO A 187 -7.70 -7.04 -1.38
C PRO A 187 -8.90 -7.58 -0.60
N GLY A 188 -9.23 -8.86 -0.81
CA GLY A 188 -10.15 -9.62 0.02
C GLY A 188 -9.48 -10.26 1.22
N LEU A 189 -9.78 -11.53 1.47
CA LEU A 189 -9.13 -12.36 2.49
C LEU A 189 -7.79 -12.87 1.96
N ILE A 190 -6.68 -12.27 2.39
CA ILE A 190 -5.32 -12.60 1.93
C ILE A 190 -4.52 -13.23 3.07
N TYR A 191 -3.81 -14.31 2.82
CA TYR A 191 -2.94 -14.97 3.79
C TYR A 191 -1.74 -14.09 4.13
N THR A 192 -1.86 -13.34 5.24
CA THR A 192 -0.82 -12.45 5.78
C THR A 192 -0.91 -12.40 7.31
N GLU A 193 0.15 -11.94 7.95
CA GLU A 193 0.16 -11.69 9.40
C GLU A 193 -0.71 -10.48 9.82
N PHE A 194 -1.29 -9.75 8.86
CA PHE A 194 -2.13 -8.59 9.12
C PHE A 194 -3.34 -8.93 10.00
N HIS A 195 -3.95 -10.10 9.75
CA HIS A 195 -5.12 -10.57 10.51
C HIS A 195 -4.80 -10.89 11.98
N ALA A 196 -3.56 -11.30 12.28
CA ALA A 196 -3.10 -11.50 13.66
C ALA A 196 -3.12 -10.18 14.46
N GLY A 197 -2.78 -9.05 13.82
CA GLY A 197 -2.93 -7.71 14.40
C GLY A 197 -4.37 -7.37 14.78
N GLY A 198 -5.32 -7.84 13.98
CA GLY A 198 -6.77 -7.73 14.24
C GLY A 198 -7.32 -8.72 15.29
N GLY A 199 -6.45 -9.56 15.88
CA GLY A 199 -6.82 -10.54 16.91
C GLY A 199 -7.36 -11.88 16.36
N ASP A 200 -7.34 -12.10 15.03
CA ASP A 200 -7.83 -13.32 14.41
C ASP A 200 -6.84 -13.86 13.35
N PRO A 201 -5.76 -14.55 13.79
CA PRO A 201 -4.78 -15.11 12.86
C PRO A 201 -5.33 -16.20 11.93
N THR A 202 -6.45 -16.82 12.29
CA THR A 202 -7.10 -17.88 11.52
C THR A 202 -8.21 -17.36 10.59
N ARG A 203 -8.40 -16.05 10.52
CA ARG A 203 -9.50 -15.39 9.81
C ARG A 203 -9.70 -15.89 8.38
N VAL A 204 -8.63 -16.06 7.63
CA VAL A 204 -8.71 -16.50 6.23
C VAL A 204 -9.29 -17.91 6.16
N ASP A 205 -8.77 -18.85 6.96
CA ASP A 205 -9.25 -20.23 6.95
C ASP A 205 -10.69 -20.36 7.44
N ARG A 206 -11.08 -19.55 8.44
CA ARG A 206 -12.44 -19.53 8.97
C ARG A 206 -13.47 -19.00 7.97
N LEU A 207 -13.06 -18.05 7.12
CA LEU A 207 -13.99 -17.34 6.23
C LEU A 207 -13.84 -17.72 4.74
N LYS A 208 -12.85 -18.52 4.35
CA LYS A 208 -12.58 -18.85 2.93
C LYS A 208 -13.77 -19.47 2.20
N GLU A 209 -14.60 -20.25 2.91
CA GLU A 209 -15.80 -20.86 2.32
C GLU A 209 -16.88 -19.84 1.93
N THR A 210 -16.84 -18.62 2.52
CA THR A 210 -17.74 -17.51 2.15
C THR A 210 -17.27 -16.78 0.87
N VAL A 211 -16.00 -16.97 0.47
CA VAL A 211 -15.47 -16.41 -0.77
C VAL A 211 -15.99 -17.22 -1.95
N PRO A 212 -16.50 -16.62 -3.04
CA PRO A 212 -16.94 -17.35 -4.23
C PRO A 212 -15.89 -18.34 -4.78
N MET A 213 -14.61 -17.97 -4.83
CA MET A 213 -13.50 -18.86 -5.25
C MET A 213 -13.11 -19.90 -4.20
N LYS A 214 -13.79 -20.00 -3.04
CA LYS A 214 -13.60 -21.01 -1.99
C LYS A 214 -12.18 -21.11 -1.46
N ARG A 215 -11.42 -20.01 -1.49
CA ARG A 215 -10.05 -19.93 -0.94
C ARG A 215 -9.71 -18.50 -0.54
N GLY A 216 -8.70 -18.37 0.32
CA GLY A 216 -8.00 -17.10 0.51
C GLY A 216 -7.08 -16.80 -0.69
N GLY A 217 -6.77 -15.53 -0.87
CA GLY A 217 -5.76 -15.08 -1.82
C GLY A 217 -4.36 -15.11 -1.23
N GLN A 218 -3.36 -15.17 -2.09
CA GLN A 218 -1.95 -15.06 -1.71
C GLN A 218 -1.46 -13.61 -1.89
N PRO A 219 -0.50 -13.13 -1.09
CA PRO A 219 0.09 -11.80 -1.26
C PRO A 219 0.57 -11.50 -2.67
N ILE A 220 1.11 -12.50 -3.36
CA ILE A 220 1.61 -12.37 -4.73
C ILE A 220 0.49 -12.05 -5.73
N GLU A 221 -0.73 -12.55 -5.52
CA GLU A 221 -1.87 -12.27 -6.42
C GLU A 221 -2.25 -10.77 -6.36
N VAL A 222 -2.16 -10.16 -5.17
CA VAL A 222 -2.35 -8.71 -5.01
C VAL A 222 -1.18 -7.93 -5.58
N ALA A 223 0.05 -8.38 -5.36
CA ALA A 223 1.26 -7.76 -5.90
C ALA A 223 1.25 -7.71 -7.43
N GLN A 224 0.79 -8.77 -8.09
CA GLN A 224 0.64 -8.81 -9.56
C GLN A 224 -0.31 -7.72 -10.07
N ALA A 225 -1.46 -7.54 -9.42
CA ALA A 225 -2.40 -6.48 -9.76
C ALA A 225 -1.81 -5.07 -9.54
N ILE A 226 -1.09 -4.88 -8.43
CA ILE A 226 -0.40 -3.62 -8.13
C ILE A 226 0.63 -3.32 -9.21
N LEU A 227 1.48 -4.28 -9.58
CA LEU A 227 2.53 -4.08 -10.58
C LEU A 227 1.98 -3.88 -11.98
N TRP A 228 0.85 -4.50 -12.33
CA TRP A 228 0.15 -4.20 -13.58
C TRP A 228 -0.34 -2.74 -13.60
N LEU A 229 -0.98 -2.26 -12.53
CA LEU A 229 -1.43 -0.87 -12.44
C LEU A 229 -0.27 0.14 -12.44
N LEU A 230 0.92 -0.23 -11.98
CA LEU A 230 2.12 0.61 -12.08
C LEU A 230 2.73 0.61 -13.49
N SER A 231 2.51 -0.42 -14.30
CA SER A 231 3.14 -0.61 -15.60
C SER A 231 2.49 0.21 -16.72
N ASP A 232 3.19 0.28 -17.86
CA ASP A 232 2.71 0.94 -19.08
C ASP A 232 1.53 0.18 -19.73
N GLU A 233 1.33 -1.10 -19.40
CA GLU A 233 0.16 -1.88 -19.82
C GLU A 233 -1.16 -1.31 -19.30
N ALA A 234 -1.11 -0.57 -18.16
CA ALA A 234 -2.23 0.13 -17.58
C ALA A 234 -2.21 1.64 -17.92
N SER A 235 -1.61 2.04 -19.06
CA SER A 235 -1.39 3.46 -19.43
C SER A 235 -2.68 4.30 -19.53
N TYR A 236 -3.82 3.68 -19.80
CA TYR A 236 -5.12 4.37 -19.86
C TYR A 236 -5.98 4.14 -18.59
N CYS A 237 -5.40 3.56 -17.53
CA CYS A 237 -6.08 3.33 -16.25
C CYS A 237 -5.65 4.39 -15.24
N THR A 238 -6.58 5.29 -14.87
CA THR A 238 -6.44 6.20 -13.72
C THR A 238 -7.79 6.37 -13.04
N GLY A 239 -7.82 6.43 -11.71
CA GLY A 239 -9.05 6.51 -10.90
C GLY A 239 -9.79 5.18 -10.75
N THR A 240 -9.23 4.06 -11.24
CA THR A 240 -9.85 2.74 -11.04
C THR A 240 -9.47 2.14 -9.69
N ILE A 241 -10.37 1.32 -9.15
CA ILE A 241 -10.11 0.52 -7.95
C ILE A 241 -10.44 -0.94 -8.27
N LEU A 242 -9.39 -1.76 -8.39
CA LEU A 242 -9.50 -3.15 -8.76
C LEU A 242 -9.73 -4.05 -7.54
N ASN A 243 -10.82 -4.82 -7.55
CA ASN A 243 -11.07 -5.81 -6.51
C ASN A 243 -10.19 -7.05 -6.75
N VAL A 244 -9.35 -7.41 -5.77
CA VAL A 244 -8.52 -8.62 -5.77
C VAL A 244 -9.00 -9.49 -4.60
N SER A 245 -10.19 -10.08 -4.74
CA SER A 245 -10.96 -10.57 -3.59
C SER A 245 -11.55 -11.98 -3.77
N GLY A 246 -11.31 -12.64 -4.89
CA GLY A 246 -11.92 -13.94 -5.19
C GLY A 246 -13.44 -13.88 -5.38
N GLY A 247 -13.98 -12.68 -5.73
CA GLY A 247 -15.41 -12.45 -5.96
C GLY A 247 -16.18 -11.97 -4.71
N ARG A 248 -15.50 -11.75 -3.57
CA ARG A 248 -16.11 -11.24 -2.34
C ARG A 248 -16.55 -9.79 -2.47
#